data_00228911f7475ab9de2a93c8436c771e
#
_entry.id   00228911f7475ab9de2a93c8436c771e
#
_cell.length_a   1.000
_cell.length_b   1.000
_cell.length_c   1.000
_cell.angle_alpha   90.00
_cell.angle_beta   90.00
_cell.angle_gamma   90.00
#
_symmetry.space_group_name_H-M   'P 1'
#
loop_
_entity.id
_entity.type
_entity.pdbx_description
1 polymer ?
#
loop_
_entity_poly.entity_id
_entity_poly.type
_entity_poly.pdbx_seq_one_letter_code
_entity_poly.pdbx_strand_id
1 'polypeptide(L)'
;MSIKQKLRMRWNTYRQVDYVNRICGNKKLTGYYEGEIIRNVHSIEKGLSLDKPRQFFGIPKIIEMLNLVAEYVGMGGYSTDVVNMALDAVDAYKEYHRDVLNNSKLRNIINKHDELRGKYPKMPKAYAGTLKIERKEKQNQFDELSSLINERHSVRDFSKAPVPMELLRSACELALHAPSACNRQGTRIYILSEQKKDLLDEWLSGVGGFAEEVDKYIIITAKVSVYRFEEACQFQYVVSPAILAGYLSLSLQSLGIGACLIQRPLVRTGSWVNFSKKLGSPVMRQSFPAFHVAFSVALIPPFWRCRRSDRSPPSSAHRCNGGRAGFDLAHPVPQWPSADFQAGGS
;
A
#
# COMPACT_ATOMS: atom_id res chain seq x y z
N MET A 1 22.40 27.43 -9.21
CA MET A 1 21.38 27.48 -8.14
C MET A 1 21.76 28.58 -7.16
N SER A 2 20.88 29.54 -6.93
CA SER A 2 21.15 30.67 -6.00
C SER A 2 21.27 30.19 -4.55
N ILE A 3 21.92 31.00 -3.69
CA ILE A 3 22.04 30.70 -2.24
C ILE A 3 20.65 30.58 -1.62
N LYS A 4 19.69 31.42 -2.01
CA LYS A 4 18.30 31.40 -1.55
C LYS A 4 17.60 30.07 -1.91
N GLN A 5 17.86 29.53 -3.10
CA GLN A 5 17.33 28.21 -3.51
C GLN A 5 17.94 27.07 -2.70
N LYS A 6 19.27 27.11 -2.42
CA LYS A 6 19.96 26.13 -1.58
C LYS A 6 19.40 26.11 -0.16
N LEU A 7 19.24 27.27 0.46
CA LEU A 7 18.67 27.41 1.81
C LEU A 7 17.24 26.92 1.88
N ARG A 8 16.40 27.27 0.88
CA ARG A 8 15.02 26.80 0.80
C ARG A 8 14.95 25.27 0.67
N MET A 9 15.82 24.66 -0.14
CA MET A 9 15.87 23.21 -0.29
C MET A 9 16.26 22.53 1.03
N ARG A 10 17.31 23.02 1.71
CA ARG A 10 17.73 22.48 3.02
C ARG A 10 16.61 22.59 4.06
N TRP A 11 15.93 23.72 4.11
CA TRP A 11 14.80 23.94 5.02
C TRP A 11 13.64 22.97 4.76
N ASN A 12 13.29 22.74 3.50
CA ASN A 12 12.23 21.81 3.15
C ASN A 12 12.60 20.37 3.50
N THR A 13 13.84 19.96 3.23
CA THR A 13 14.34 18.62 3.60
C THR A 13 14.33 18.44 5.11
N TYR A 14 14.82 19.44 5.87
CA TYR A 14 14.79 19.43 7.32
C TYR A 14 13.35 19.24 7.86
N ARG A 15 12.39 19.97 7.34
CA ARG A 15 10.98 19.84 7.75
C ARG A 15 10.38 18.45 7.45
N GLN A 16 10.78 17.83 6.35
CA GLN A 16 10.35 16.45 6.03
C GLN A 16 10.94 15.46 7.04
N VAL A 17 12.24 15.54 7.29
CA VAL A 17 12.93 14.70 8.26
C VAL A 17 12.35 14.90 9.66
N ASP A 18 12.16 16.13 10.10
CA ASP A 18 11.57 16.46 11.40
C ASP A 18 10.15 15.90 11.55
N TYR A 19 9.33 15.96 10.51
CA TYR A 19 8.01 15.32 10.53
C TYR A 19 8.10 13.81 10.67
N VAL A 20 8.93 13.17 9.85
CA VAL A 20 9.15 11.71 9.89
C VAL A 20 9.59 11.30 11.30
N ASN A 21 10.54 12.03 11.89
CA ASN A 21 11.04 11.77 13.24
C ASN A 21 9.95 11.85 14.32
N ARG A 22 8.99 12.74 14.17
CA ARG A 22 7.90 12.88 15.16
C ARG A 22 6.83 11.81 15.04
N ILE A 23 6.71 11.19 13.88
CA ILE A 23 5.64 10.24 13.58
C ILE A 23 6.13 8.79 13.66
N CYS A 24 7.31 8.50 13.10
CA CYS A 24 7.88 7.15 13.13
C CYS A 24 8.28 6.74 14.54
N GLY A 25 7.92 5.52 14.94
CA GLY A 25 8.23 5.00 16.28
C GLY A 25 7.44 5.64 17.42
N ASN A 26 6.47 6.50 17.13
CA ASN A 26 5.68 7.18 18.14
C ASN A 26 4.60 6.27 18.73
N LYS A 27 4.85 5.74 19.92
CA LYS A 27 3.94 4.84 20.65
C LYS A 27 2.60 5.46 21.07
N LYS A 28 2.42 6.77 20.90
CA LYS A 28 1.12 7.44 21.10
C LYS A 28 0.19 7.29 19.89
N LEU A 29 0.68 6.75 18.79
CA LEU A 29 -0.08 6.56 17.55
C LEU A 29 -0.40 5.08 17.34
N THR A 30 -1.64 4.77 17.03
CA THR A 30 -2.08 3.39 16.69
C THR A 30 -1.28 2.79 15.55
N GLY A 31 -0.85 3.62 14.58
CA GLY A 31 -0.02 3.17 13.45
C GLY A 31 1.32 2.56 13.86
N TYR A 32 1.92 2.96 14.99
CA TYR A 32 3.11 2.30 15.53
C TYR A 32 2.83 0.83 15.83
N TYR A 33 1.75 0.55 16.57
CA TYR A 33 1.35 -0.81 16.92
C TYR A 33 0.98 -1.64 15.69
N GLU A 34 0.19 -1.06 14.79
CA GLU A 34 -0.14 -1.73 13.52
C GLU A 34 1.13 -2.15 12.75
N GLY A 35 2.09 -1.24 12.60
CA GLY A 35 3.35 -1.51 11.91
C GLY A 35 4.17 -2.61 12.58
N GLU A 36 4.30 -2.59 13.91
CA GLU A 36 5.06 -3.58 14.66
C GLU A 36 4.36 -4.95 14.70
N ILE A 37 3.04 -4.98 14.89
CA ILE A 37 2.24 -6.22 14.85
C ILE A 37 2.38 -6.87 13.48
N ILE A 38 2.11 -6.15 12.38
CA ILE A 38 2.16 -6.70 11.02
C ILE A 38 3.58 -7.18 10.67
N ARG A 39 4.63 -6.46 11.12
CA ARG A 39 6.01 -6.88 10.93
C ARG A 39 6.32 -8.21 11.64
N ASN A 40 5.78 -8.41 12.85
CA ASN A 40 5.95 -9.66 13.57
C ASN A 40 5.13 -10.80 12.92
N VAL A 41 3.89 -10.52 12.47
CA VAL A 41 3.09 -11.44 11.66
C VAL A 41 3.90 -11.91 10.43
N HIS A 42 4.41 -10.97 9.64
CA HIS A 42 5.23 -11.28 8.47
C HIS A 42 6.45 -12.16 8.82
N SER A 43 7.09 -11.93 9.97
CA SER A 43 8.21 -12.76 10.43
C SER A 43 7.80 -14.20 10.73
N ILE A 44 6.58 -14.41 11.26
CA ILE A 44 6.00 -15.74 11.53
C ILE A 44 5.66 -16.43 10.21
N GLU A 45 4.93 -15.76 9.32
CA GLU A 45 4.56 -16.26 8.01
C GLU A 45 5.79 -16.66 7.19
N LYS A 46 6.82 -15.80 7.17
CA LYS A 46 8.09 -16.11 6.53
C LYS A 46 8.73 -17.37 7.10
N GLY A 47 8.68 -17.58 8.41
CA GLY A 47 9.18 -18.78 9.04
C GLY A 47 8.38 -20.01 8.63
N LEU A 48 7.05 -19.92 8.60
CA LEU A 48 6.14 -21.00 8.19
C LEU A 48 6.22 -21.33 6.69
N SER A 49 6.62 -20.39 5.85
CA SER A 49 6.74 -20.60 4.40
C SER A 49 8.04 -21.29 3.96
N LEU A 50 8.97 -21.56 4.87
CA LEU A 50 10.18 -22.32 4.57
C LEU A 50 9.84 -23.79 4.35
N ASP A 51 10.62 -24.49 3.51
CA ASP A 51 10.45 -25.92 3.27
C ASP A 51 10.56 -26.75 4.56
N LYS A 52 11.50 -26.40 5.42
CA LYS A 52 11.74 -27.05 6.72
C LYS A 52 11.86 -25.99 7.82
N PRO A 53 10.73 -25.46 8.34
CA PRO A 53 10.77 -24.52 9.44
C PRO A 53 11.43 -25.15 10.68
N ARG A 54 12.26 -24.39 11.39
CA ARG A 54 12.84 -24.87 12.65
C ARG A 54 11.74 -25.00 13.70
N GLN A 55 11.74 -26.10 14.44
CA GLN A 55 10.83 -26.26 15.55
C GLN A 55 11.03 -25.14 16.60
N PHE A 56 9.93 -24.60 17.10
CA PHE A 56 9.93 -23.50 18.09
C PHE A 56 10.60 -22.19 17.62
N PHE A 57 10.61 -21.95 16.30
CA PHE A 57 11.16 -20.68 15.81
C PHE A 57 10.31 -19.48 16.26
N GLY A 58 10.93 -18.32 16.40
CA GLY A 58 10.23 -17.04 16.54
C GLY A 58 9.48 -16.82 17.88
N ILE A 59 9.57 -17.70 18.88
CA ILE A 59 8.87 -17.58 20.17
C ILE A 59 8.95 -16.17 20.76
N PRO A 60 10.12 -15.52 20.91
CA PRO A 60 10.18 -14.17 21.47
C PRO A 60 9.37 -13.14 20.70
N LYS A 61 9.38 -13.22 19.36
CA LYS A 61 8.62 -12.32 18.49
C LYS A 61 7.11 -12.54 18.61
N ILE A 62 6.69 -13.78 18.77
CA ILE A 62 5.25 -14.10 18.94
C ILE A 62 4.77 -13.53 20.27
N ILE A 63 5.55 -13.70 21.34
CA ILE A 63 5.21 -13.15 22.66
C ILE A 63 5.17 -11.63 22.61
N GLU A 64 6.17 -10.99 21.99
CA GLU A 64 6.20 -9.54 21.77
C GLU A 64 4.96 -9.08 20.98
N MET A 65 4.62 -9.75 19.91
CA MET A 65 3.43 -9.44 19.10
C MET A 65 2.14 -9.50 19.91
N LEU A 66 1.94 -10.57 20.71
CA LEU A 66 0.75 -10.70 21.55
C LEU A 66 0.68 -9.63 22.64
N ASN A 67 1.82 -9.19 23.20
CA ASN A 67 1.88 -8.06 24.11
C ASN A 67 1.49 -6.75 23.40
N LEU A 68 2.03 -6.51 22.20
CA LEU A 68 1.67 -5.35 21.39
C LEU A 68 0.18 -5.33 21.02
N VAL A 69 -0.44 -6.49 20.74
CA VAL A 69 -1.88 -6.58 20.52
C VAL A 69 -2.65 -6.14 21.76
N ALA A 70 -2.26 -6.59 22.95
CA ALA A 70 -2.91 -6.21 24.20
C ALA A 70 -2.82 -4.69 24.47
N GLU A 71 -1.63 -4.09 24.25
CA GLU A 71 -1.44 -2.65 24.35
C GLU A 71 -2.26 -1.88 23.30
N TYR A 72 -2.26 -2.35 22.04
CA TYR A 72 -2.97 -1.73 20.92
C TYR A 72 -4.47 -1.64 21.16
N VAL A 73 -5.06 -2.72 21.65
CA VAL A 73 -6.49 -2.77 21.99
C VAL A 73 -6.81 -1.80 23.14
N GLY A 74 -5.91 -1.68 24.12
CA GLY A 74 -6.06 -0.76 25.26
C GLY A 74 -6.06 0.72 24.87
N MET A 75 -5.51 1.09 23.70
CA MET A 75 -5.48 2.48 23.24
C MET A 75 -6.84 3.01 22.75
N GLY A 76 -7.77 2.14 22.36
CA GLY A 76 -8.96 2.52 21.64
C GLY A 76 -8.68 2.90 20.17
N GLY A 77 -9.69 2.86 19.31
CA GLY A 77 -9.55 3.18 17.87
C GLY A 77 -8.65 2.22 17.08
N TYR A 78 -8.48 1.00 17.58
CA TYR A 78 -7.71 -0.06 16.94
C TYR A 78 -8.48 -0.70 15.77
N SER A 79 -7.74 -1.31 14.84
CA SER A 79 -8.30 -2.12 13.77
C SER A 79 -8.47 -3.57 14.23
N THR A 80 -9.69 -4.08 14.18
CA THR A 80 -9.98 -5.51 14.46
C THR A 80 -9.29 -6.44 13.48
N ASP A 81 -9.05 -6.00 12.24
CA ASP A 81 -8.35 -6.78 11.22
C ASP A 81 -6.89 -7.01 11.59
N VAL A 82 -6.21 -5.99 12.12
CA VAL A 82 -4.83 -6.12 12.59
C VAL A 82 -4.75 -7.09 13.76
N VAL A 83 -5.73 -7.05 14.68
CA VAL A 83 -5.84 -7.99 15.79
C VAL A 83 -6.06 -9.42 15.26
N ASN A 84 -7.03 -9.62 14.36
CA ASN A 84 -7.29 -10.93 13.77
C ASN A 84 -6.09 -11.45 12.98
N MET A 85 -5.40 -10.59 12.22
CA MET A 85 -4.17 -10.97 11.51
C MET A 85 -3.11 -11.53 12.47
N ALA A 86 -2.88 -10.89 13.61
CA ALA A 86 -1.95 -11.37 14.60
C ALA A 86 -2.36 -12.72 15.18
N LEU A 87 -3.64 -12.87 15.51
CA LEU A 87 -4.16 -14.11 16.09
C LEU A 87 -4.17 -15.26 15.08
N ASP A 88 -4.54 -15.00 13.81
CA ASP A 88 -4.52 -16.00 12.74
C ASP A 88 -3.09 -16.49 12.44
N ALA A 89 -2.08 -15.60 12.52
CA ALA A 89 -0.69 -16.00 12.39
C ALA A 89 -0.27 -16.96 13.51
N VAL A 90 -0.77 -16.77 14.73
CA VAL A 90 -0.53 -17.69 15.85
C VAL A 90 -1.33 -18.99 15.68
N ASP A 91 -2.56 -18.95 15.14
CA ASP A 91 -3.30 -20.16 14.81
C ASP A 91 -2.53 -21.01 13.79
N ALA A 92 -1.99 -20.41 12.74
CA ALA A 92 -1.15 -21.11 11.76
C ALA A 92 0.14 -21.66 12.40
N TYR A 93 0.73 -20.94 13.33
CA TYR A 93 1.89 -21.40 14.09
C TYR A 93 1.55 -22.58 15.02
N LYS A 94 0.38 -22.56 15.70
CA LYS A 94 -0.13 -23.67 16.51
C LYS A 94 -0.39 -24.90 15.65
N GLU A 95 -1.00 -24.72 14.47
CA GLU A 95 -1.25 -25.84 13.54
C GLU A 95 0.06 -26.49 13.07
N TYR A 96 1.09 -25.72 12.76
CA TYR A 96 2.41 -26.25 12.43
C TYR A 96 3.03 -27.06 13.59
N HIS A 97 2.75 -26.68 14.85
CA HIS A 97 3.27 -27.34 16.06
C HIS A 97 2.27 -28.27 16.74
N ARG A 98 1.19 -28.68 16.05
CA ARG A 98 0.08 -29.46 16.63
C ARG A 98 0.52 -30.69 17.43
N ASP A 99 1.56 -31.39 16.98
CA ASP A 99 2.05 -32.60 17.61
C ASP A 99 2.86 -32.36 18.91
N VAL A 100 3.20 -31.10 19.20
CA VAL A 100 4.05 -30.68 20.33
C VAL A 100 3.46 -29.52 21.13
N LEU A 101 2.16 -29.26 21.04
CA LEU A 101 1.50 -28.13 21.73
C LEU A 101 1.67 -28.18 23.25
N ASN A 102 1.81 -29.38 23.85
CA ASN A 102 2.02 -29.55 25.28
C ASN A 102 3.42 -29.14 25.77
N ASN A 103 4.32 -28.78 24.84
CA ASN A 103 5.66 -28.36 25.19
C ASN A 103 5.65 -27.05 26.00
N SER A 104 6.40 -27.05 27.12
CA SER A 104 6.49 -25.89 28.03
C SER A 104 6.89 -24.58 27.34
N LYS A 105 7.66 -24.65 26.23
CA LYS A 105 8.08 -23.49 25.44
C LYS A 105 6.90 -22.77 24.77
N LEU A 106 5.81 -23.48 24.48
CA LEU A 106 4.62 -22.91 23.81
C LEU A 106 3.56 -22.42 24.80
N ARG A 107 3.61 -22.84 26.06
CA ARG A 107 2.58 -22.57 27.07
C ARG A 107 2.21 -21.08 27.16
N ASN A 108 3.20 -20.21 27.22
CA ASN A 108 2.94 -18.75 27.32
C ASN A 108 2.25 -18.19 26.08
N ILE A 109 2.66 -18.65 24.88
CA ILE A 109 2.03 -18.26 23.62
C ILE A 109 0.58 -18.72 23.60
N ILE A 110 0.32 -19.98 23.91
CA ILE A 110 -1.02 -20.57 23.88
C ILE A 110 -1.95 -19.84 24.86
N ASN A 111 -1.53 -19.64 26.11
CA ASN A 111 -2.35 -18.97 27.11
C ASN A 111 -2.74 -17.54 26.68
N LYS A 112 -1.76 -16.75 26.23
CA LYS A 112 -2.02 -15.37 25.76
C LYS A 112 -2.90 -15.33 24.50
N HIS A 113 -2.63 -16.21 23.58
CA HIS A 113 -3.43 -16.31 22.36
C HIS A 113 -4.88 -16.68 22.68
N ASP A 114 -5.11 -17.70 23.52
CA ASP A 114 -6.45 -18.20 23.84
C ASP A 114 -7.25 -17.16 24.63
N GLU A 115 -6.61 -16.39 25.52
CA GLU A 115 -7.23 -15.24 26.17
C GLU A 115 -7.71 -14.18 25.17
N LEU A 116 -6.85 -13.83 24.21
CA LEU A 116 -7.21 -12.86 23.18
C LEU A 116 -8.27 -13.40 22.21
N ARG A 117 -8.19 -14.67 21.80
CA ARG A 117 -9.20 -15.33 20.95
C ARG A 117 -10.57 -15.41 21.62
N GLY A 118 -10.62 -15.54 22.94
CA GLY A 118 -11.88 -15.46 23.69
C GLY A 118 -12.58 -14.10 23.54
N LYS A 119 -11.81 -13.02 23.35
CA LYS A 119 -12.32 -11.66 23.15
C LYS A 119 -12.54 -11.32 21.64
N TYR A 120 -11.74 -11.91 20.78
CA TYR A 120 -11.73 -11.68 19.31
C TYR A 120 -11.88 -13.01 18.57
N PRO A 121 -13.13 -13.51 18.39
CA PRO A 121 -13.40 -14.77 17.71
C PRO A 121 -12.82 -14.82 16.31
N LYS A 122 -12.48 -16.02 15.86
CA LYS A 122 -11.97 -16.24 14.52
C LYS A 122 -13.01 -15.83 13.47
N MET A 123 -12.57 -15.04 12.51
CA MET A 123 -13.41 -14.61 11.39
C MET A 123 -13.48 -15.74 10.33
N PRO A 124 -14.57 -15.79 9.52
CA PRO A 124 -14.70 -16.78 8.45
C PRO A 124 -13.55 -16.73 7.43
N LYS A 125 -13.00 -15.55 7.22
CA LYS A 125 -11.85 -15.33 6.35
C LYS A 125 -10.58 -15.16 7.18
N ALA A 126 -9.56 -15.95 6.88
CA ALA A 126 -8.25 -15.80 7.52
C ALA A 126 -7.54 -14.54 7.01
N TYR A 127 -6.92 -13.80 7.94
CA TYR A 127 -6.17 -12.59 7.65
C TYR A 127 -4.66 -12.81 7.55
N ALA A 128 -4.15 -13.95 8.04
CA ALA A 128 -2.75 -14.32 8.00
C ALA A 128 -2.57 -15.83 7.90
N GLY A 129 -1.34 -16.26 7.60
CA GLY A 129 -0.96 -17.65 7.45
C GLY A 129 -0.18 -17.88 6.15
N THR A 130 -0.13 -19.15 5.72
CA THR A 130 0.53 -19.54 4.47
C THR A 130 -0.44 -20.28 3.56
N LEU A 131 -0.31 -20.10 2.26
CA LEU A 131 -1.07 -20.80 1.24
C LEU A 131 -0.15 -21.71 0.41
N LYS A 132 -0.62 -22.91 0.11
CA LYS A 132 -0.03 -23.72 -0.96
C LYS A 132 -0.54 -23.19 -2.29
N ILE A 133 0.37 -22.78 -3.16
CA ILE A 133 0.04 -22.33 -4.51
C ILE A 133 0.41 -23.42 -5.49
N GLU A 134 -0.58 -23.95 -6.18
CA GLU A 134 -0.35 -24.83 -7.33
C GLU A 134 -0.08 -23.96 -8.56
N ARG A 135 1.04 -24.23 -9.20
CA ARG A 135 1.37 -23.57 -10.47
C ARG A 135 0.44 -24.11 -11.56
N LYS A 136 -0.47 -23.27 -12.01
CA LYS A 136 -1.26 -23.53 -13.21
C LYS A 136 -0.58 -22.87 -14.39
N GLU A 137 -0.18 -23.65 -15.39
CA GLU A 137 0.28 -23.10 -16.67
C GLU A 137 -0.93 -22.47 -17.37
N LYS A 138 -0.88 -21.17 -17.57
CA LYS A 138 -1.84 -20.43 -18.39
C LYS A 138 -1.10 -19.98 -19.64
N GLN A 139 -1.60 -20.42 -20.80
CA GLN A 139 -1.12 -19.93 -22.08
C GLN A 139 -1.44 -18.43 -22.20
N ASN A 140 -0.57 -17.68 -22.85
CA ASN A 140 -0.72 -16.28 -23.21
C ASN A 140 -0.63 -15.22 -22.11
N GLN A 141 -0.39 -15.55 -20.84
CA GLN A 141 -0.28 -14.52 -19.78
C GLN A 141 0.82 -13.48 -20.03
N PHE A 142 1.94 -13.90 -20.63
CA PHE A 142 3.03 -12.98 -20.96
C PHE A 142 2.63 -12.01 -22.07
N ASP A 143 1.95 -12.51 -23.09
CA ASP A 143 1.55 -11.71 -24.24
C ASP A 143 0.45 -10.70 -23.85
N GLU A 144 -0.52 -11.11 -23.04
CA GLU A 144 -1.55 -10.24 -22.48
C GLU A 144 -0.93 -9.12 -21.63
N LEU A 145 -0.03 -9.46 -20.71
CA LEU A 145 0.67 -8.47 -19.89
C LEU A 145 1.56 -7.54 -20.72
N SER A 146 2.25 -8.11 -21.71
CA SER A 146 3.12 -7.35 -22.61
C SER A 146 2.33 -6.33 -23.43
N SER A 147 1.17 -6.73 -23.99
CA SER A 147 0.26 -5.82 -24.68
C SER A 147 -0.18 -4.67 -23.76
N LEU A 148 -0.67 -5.01 -22.57
CA LEU A 148 -1.14 -4.03 -21.60
C LEU A 148 -0.05 -3.02 -21.21
N ILE A 149 1.19 -3.49 -20.96
CA ILE A 149 2.32 -2.61 -20.62
C ILE A 149 2.71 -1.70 -21.80
N ASN A 150 2.73 -2.24 -23.01
CA ASN A 150 3.11 -1.49 -24.21
C ASN A 150 2.05 -0.44 -24.59
N GLU A 151 0.79 -0.71 -24.35
CA GLU A 151 -0.33 0.20 -24.66
C GLU A 151 -0.53 1.27 -23.59
N ARG A 152 -0.06 1.05 -22.36
CA ARG A 152 -0.20 2.02 -21.28
C ARG A 152 0.66 3.26 -21.53
N HIS A 153 0.02 4.39 -21.65
CA HIS A 153 0.67 5.70 -21.83
C HIS A 153 0.14 6.73 -20.85
N SER A 154 0.83 7.85 -20.72
CA SER A 154 0.32 9.03 -19.97
C SER A 154 -0.65 9.79 -20.87
N VAL A 155 -1.93 9.58 -20.65
CA VAL A 155 -3.02 10.22 -21.42
C VAL A 155 -3.23 11.63 -20.88
N ARG A 156 -3.43 12.60 -21.79
CA ARG A 156 -3.70 14.02 -21.48
C ARG A 156 -4.76 14.63 -22.40
N ASP A 157 -5.33 13.84 -23.27
CA ASP A 157 -6.45 14.14 -24.13
C ASP A 157 -7.55 13.13 -23.74
N PHE A 158 -8.58 13.62 -23.09
CA PHE A 158 -9.59 12.81 -22.44
C PHE A 158 -10.96 12.98 -23.09
N SER A 159 -11.80 11.97 -23.01
CA SER A 159 -13.20 12.08 -23.40
C SER A 159 -13.98 12.85 -22.32
N LYS A 160 -15.08 13.48 -22.72
CA LYS A 160 -16.00 14.16 -21.81
C LYS A 160 -16.92 13.19 -21.03
N ALA A 161 -16.89 11.91 -21.35
CA ALA A 161 -17.70 10.91 -20.68
C ALA A 161 -17.17 10.66 -19.26
N PRO A 162 -18.04 10.64 -18.25
CA PRO A 162 -17.61 10.41 -16.86
C PRO A 162 -17.14 8.96 -16.66
N VAL A 163 -16.09 8.76 -15.87
CA VAL A 163 -15.64 7.43 -15.47
C VAL A 163 -16.57 6.89 -14.39
N PRO A 164 -17.21 5.73 -14.58
CA PRO A 164 -18.02 5.10 -13.54
C PRO A 164 -17.19 4.82 -12.28
N MET A 165 -17.73 5.17 -11.11
CA MET A 165 -17.04 4.98 -9.82
C MET A 165 -16.70 3.51 -9.56
N GLU A 166 -17.55 2.59 -10.00
CA GLU A 166 -17.34 1.14 -9.88
C GLU A 166 -16.06 0.67 -10.56
N LEU A 167 -15.78 1.18 -11.76
CA LEU A 167 -14.54 0.85 -12.49
C LEU A 167 -13.31 1.38 -11.77
N LEU A 168 -13.40 2.59 -11.19
CA LEU A 168 -12.29 3.13 -10.39
C LEU A 168 -12.06 2.32 -9.11
N ARG A 169 -13.12 1.86 -8.45
CA ARG A 169 -13.02 0.98 -7.29
C ARG A 169 -12.36 -0.34 -7.67
N SER A 170 -12.83 -0.99 -8.73
CA SER A 170 -12.26 -2.26 -9.22
C SER A 170 -10.77 -2.11 -9.56
N ALA A 171 -10.38 -1.01 -10.23
CA ALA A 171 -8.97 -0.73 -10.51
C ALA A 171 -8.15 -0.55 -9.24
N CYS A 172 -8.68 0.18 -8.24
CA CYS A 172 -8.01 0.39 -6.96
C CYS A 172 -7.88 -0.91 -6.17
N GLU A 173 -8.94 -1.72 -6.10
CA GLU A 173 -8.94 -3.03 -5.42
C GLU A 173 -7.89 -3.96 -6.04
N LEU A 174 -7.82 -4.04 -7.36
CA LEU A 174 -6.78 -4.81 -8.04
C LEU A 174 -5.39 -4.27 -7.72
N ALA A 175 -5.20 -2.97 -7.68
CA ALA A 175 -3.92 -2.35 -7.34
C ALA A 175 -3.47 -2.59 -5.89
N LEU A 176 -4.39 -2.82 -4.96
CA LEU A 176 -4.07 -3.14 -3.55
C LEU A 176 -3.33 -4.48 -3.40
N HIS A 177 -3.30 -5.35 -4.42
CA HIS A 177 -2.44 -6.54 -4.45
C HIS A 177 -0.96 -6.21 -4.62
N ALA A 178 -0.59 -4.95 -4.82
CA ALA A 178 0.79 -4.52 -4.90
C ALA A 178 1.57 -4.88 -3.62
N PRO A 179 2.79 -5.42 -3.73
CA PRO A 179 3.60 -5.75 -2.57
C PRO A 179 4.00 -4.48 -1.80
N SER A 180 4.11 -4.61 -0.49
CA SER A 180 4.60 -3.55 0.39
C SER A 180 5.64 -4.08 1.37
N ALA A 181 6.50 -3.20 1.89
CA ALA A 181 7.53 -3.57 2.85
C ALA A 181 6.92 -4.30 4.05
N CYS A 182 7.38 -5.53 4.33
CA CYS A 182 6.84 -6.42 5.37
C CYS A 182 5.31 -6.60 5.31
N ASN A 183 4.72 -6.48 4.13
CA ASN A 183 3.26 -6.51 3.93
C ASN A 183 2.48 -5.52 4.83
N ARG A 184 3.09 -4.36 5.16
CA ARG A 184 2.46 -3.37 6.07
C ARG A 184 1.24 -2.69 5.50
N GLN A 185 1.12 -2.65 4.16
CA GLN A 185 -0.01 -2.04 3.47
C GLN A 185 -0.33 -0.62 3.97
N GLY A 186 0.74 0.14 4.25
CA GLY A 186 0.66 1.51 4.76
C GLY A 186 0.18 2.54 3.74
N THR A 187 -0.12 2.12 2.52
CA THR A 187 -0.60 2.99 1.44
C THR A 187 -2.11 3.20 1.56
N ARG A 188 -2.57 4.40 1.22
CA ARG A 188 -3.99 4.76 1.18
C ARG A 188 -4.32 5.38 -0.17
N ILE A 189 -5.50 5.06 -0.70
CA ILE A 189 -6.02 5.58 -1.97
C ILE A 189 -7.26 6.42 -1.66
N TYR A 190 -7.34 7.59 -2.26
CA TYR A 190 -8.50 8.48 -2.16
C TYR A 190 -8.93 8.87 -3.56
N ILE A 191 -10.20 8.64 -3.87
CA ILE A 191 -10.84 9.11 -5.11
C ILE A 191 -11.55 10.41 -4.76
N LEU A 192 -11.19 11.51 -5.43
CA LEU A 192 -11.83 12.79 -5.21
C LEU A 192 -13.11 12.89 -6.05
N SER A 193 -14.19 13.36 -5.41
CA SER A 193 -15.42 13.73 -6.10
C SER A 193 -15.21 14.96 -6.97
N GLU A 194 -16.09 15.15 -7.95
CA GLU A 194 -16.09 16.33 -8.85
C GLU A 194 -16.07 17.65 -8.08
N GLN A 195 -16.86 17.76 -7.01
CA GLN A 195 -16.92 18.96 -6.15
C GLN A 195 -15.59 19.33 -5.50
N LYS A 196 -14.64 18.40 -5.40
CA LYS A 196 -13.32 18.62 -4.79
C LYS A 196 -12.20 18.69 -5.82
N LYS A 197 -12.51 18.52 -7.10
CA LYS A 197 -11.55 18.59 -8.20
C LYS A 197 -10.84 19.94 -8.24
N ASP A 198 -11.58 21.04 -8.22
CA ASP A 198 -11.06 22.40 -8.31
C ASP A 198 -10.04 22.70 -7.20
N LEU A 199 -10.26 22.16 -5.99
CA LEU A 199 -9.31 22.29 -4.90
C LEU A 199 -7.95 21.67 -5.23
N LEU A 200 -7.94 20.60 -6.02
CA LEU A 200 -6.70 19.92 -6.40
C LEU A 200 -6.06 20.58 -7.62
N ASP A 201 -6.84 21.11 -8.56
CA ASP A 201 -6.37 21.83 -9.74
C ASP A 201 -5.53 23.03 -9.35
N GLU A 202 -5.95 23.80 -8.34
CA GLU A 202 -5.15 24.91 -7.77
C GLU A 202 -3.81 24.43 -7.21
N TRP A 203 -3.73 23.17 -6.85
CA TRP A 203 -2.61 22.62 -6.07
C TRP A 203 -1.62 21.83 -6.89
N LEU A 204 -2.12 21.14 -7.93
CA LEU A 204 -1.30 20.34 -8.83
C LEU A 204 -0.62 21.22 -9.86
N SER A 205 0.71 21.29 -9.78
CA SER A 205 1.49 21.73 -10.93
C SER A 205 1.69 20.54 -11.87
N GLY A 206 1.55 20.76 -13.18
CA GLY A 206 1.79 19.71 -14.19
C GLY A 206 0.52 19.21 -14.87
N VAL A 207 -0.64 19.72 -14.50
CA VAL A 207 -1.93 19.48 -15.19
C VAL A 207 -2.29 20.62 -16.15
N GLY A 208 -1.45 21.65 -16.28
CA GLY A 208 -1.69 22.77 -17.19
C GLY A 208 -1.95 22.29 -18.63
N GLY A 209 -3.05 22.78 -19.20
CA GLY A 209 -3.48 22.45 -20.56
C GLY A 209 -4.41 21.24 -20.70
N PHE A 210 -4.68 20.47 -19.62
CA PHE A 210 -5.63 19.35 -19.66
C PHE A 210 -6.46 19.17 -18.36
N ALA A 211 -6.30 20.04 -17.37
CA ALA A 211 -7.01 19.93 -16.09
C ALA A 211 -8.53 19.94 -16.26
N GLU A 212 -9.06 20.74 -17.17
CA GLU A 212 -10.50 20.86 -17.46
C GLU A 212 -11.09 19.56 -18.02
N GLU A 213 -10.28 18.75 -18.69
CA GLU A 213 -10.70 17.49 -19.28
C GLU A 213 -10.63 16.31 -18.31
N VAL A 214 -9.99 16.50 -17.15
CA VAL A 214 -9.86 15.46 -16.14
C VAL A 214 -11.20 15.25 -15.45
N ASP A 215 -11.73 14.03 -15.45
CA ASP A 215 -12.98 13.71 -14.78
C ASP A 215 -12.77 13.58 -13.26
N LYS A 216 -11.76 12.78 -12.83
CA LYS A 216 -11.50 12.54 -11.41
C LYS A 216 -10.01 12.46 -11.10
N TYR A 217 -9.69 12.66 -9.83
CA TYR A 217 -8.34 12.45 -9.30
C TYR A 217 -8.31 11.29 -8.31
N ILE A 218 -7.27 10.46 -8.41
CA ILE A 218 -6.95 9.44 -7.43
C ILE A 218 -5.65 9.86 -6.73
N ILE A 219 -5.71 10.05 -5.41
CA ILE A 219 -4.56 10.44 -4.58
C ILE A 219 -4.05 9.22 -3.82
N ILE A 220 -2.76 8.95 -3.92
CA ILE A 220 -2.08 7.90 -3.18
C ILE A 220 -1.23 8.55 -2.08
N THR A 221 -1.39 8.09 -0.84
CA THR A 221 -0.66 8.58 0.32
C THR A 221 -0.04 7.43 1.12
N ALA A 222 0.85 7.75 2.05
CA ALA A 222 1.43 6.80 2.98
C ALA A 222 1.08 7.11 4.43
N LYS A 223 0.69 6.11 5.20
CA LYS A 223 0.58 6.16 6.67
C LYS A 223 1.99 5.95 7.25
N VAL A 224 2.72 7.05 7.45
CA VAL A 224 4.14 7.00 7.85
C VAL A 224 4.34 6.36 9.23
N SER A 225 3.35 6.45 10.12
CA SER A 225 3.41 5.91 11.48
C SER A 225 3.55 4.37 11.56
N VAL A 226 3.29 3.64 10.46
CA VAL A 226 3.48 2.18 10.42
C VAL A 226 4.94 1.77 10.15
N TYR A 227 5.82 2.74 9.89
CA TYR A 227 7.25 2.49 9.63
C TYR A 227 8.08 2.85 10.86
N ARG A 228 9.19 2.14 11.05
CA ARG A 228 10.23 2.51 11.99
C ARG A 228 11.03 3.69 11.44
N PHE A 229 11.74 4.38 12.32
CA PHE A 229 12.57 5.50 11.92
C PHE A 229 13.62 5.11 10.86
N GLU A 230 14.33 4.00 11.07
CA GLU A 230 15.36 3.51 10.15
C GLU A 230 14.79 3.19 8.77
N GLU A 231 13.62 2.59 8.72
CA GLU A 231 12.91 2.23 7.49
C GLU A 231 12.39 3.47 6.77
N ALA A 232 11.94 4.45 7.53
CA ALA A 232 11.53 5.74 6.99
C ALA A 232 12.73 6.52 6.42
N CYS A 233 13.91 6.46 7.07
CA CYS A 233 15.15 7.01 6.53
C CYS A 233 15.56 6.36 5.20
N GLN A 234 15.16 5.10 4.97
CA GLN A 234 15.33 4.37 3.71
C GLN A 234 14.17 4.58 2.72
N PHE A 235 13.31 5.56 2.96
CA PHE A 235 12.19 5.93 2.10
C PHE A 235 11.16 4.79 1.84
N GLN A 236 11.03 3.79 2.70
CA GLN A 236 10.09 2.69 2.49
C GLN A 236 8.64 3.18 2.37
N TYR A 237 8.27 4.25 3.07
CA TYR A 237 6.98 4.91 2.97
C TYR A 237 6.73 5.62 1.63
N VAL A 238 7.76 5.73 0.79
CA VAL A 238 7.70 6.25 -0.57
C VAL A 238 7.66 5.11 -1.58
N VAL A 239 8.49 4.08 -1.35
CA VAL A 239 8.65 2.94 -2.28
C VAL A 239 7.36 2.15 -2.40
N SER A 240 6.69 1.81 -1.28
CA SER A 240 5.45 1.04 -1.32
C SER A 240 4.31 1.74 -2.09
N PRO A 241 4.03 3.04 -1.86
CA PRO A 241 3.08 3.77 -2.70
C PRO A 241 3.48 3.89 -4.17
N ALA A 242 4.77 3.97 -4.48
CA ALA A 242 5.24 4.02 -5.86
C ALA A 242 5.00 2.69 -6.60
N ILE A 243 5.21 1.56 -5.93
CA ILE A 243 4.89 0.24 -6.48
C ILE A 243 3.37 0.14 -6.73
N LEU A 244 2.55 0.51 -5.75
CA LEU A 244 1.09 0.52 -5.90
C LEU A 244 0.65 1.42 -7.06
N ALA A 245 1.27 2.58 -7.25
CA ALA A 245 0.99 3.47 -8.37
C ALA A 245 1.26 2.81 -9.74
N GLY A 246 2.32 2.01 -9.84
CA GLY A 246 2.58 1.19 -11.03
C GLY A 246 1.45 0.18 -11.29
N TYR A 247 1.04 -0.57 -10.27
CA TYR A 247 -0.09 -1.50 -10.36
C TYR A 247 -1.38 -0.78 -10.76
N LEU A 248 -1.70 0.35 -10.11
CA LEU A 248 -2.90 1.12 -10.42
C LEU A 248 -2.90 1.63 -11.87
N SER A 249 -1.75 2.04 -12.40
CA SER A 249 -1.66 2.52 -13.78
C SER A 249 -2.01 1.43 -14.80
N LEU A 250 -1.61 0.18 -14.52
CA LEU A 250 -1.95 -0.97 -15.37
C LEU A 250 -3.40 -1.40 -15.17
N SER A 251 -3.90 -1.37 -13.93
CA SER A 251 -5.30 -1.69 -13.63
C SER A 251 -6.27 -0.71 -14.31
N LEU A 252 -5.96 0.59 -14.32
CA LEU A 252 -6.75 1.60 -15.03
C LEU A 252 -6.72 1.34 -16.55
N GLN A 253 -5.53 1.10 -17.10
CA GLN A 253 -5.36 0.78 -18.53
C GLN A 253 -6.18 -0.45 -18.94
N SER A 254 -6.20 -1.51 -18.13
CA SER A 254 -6.95 -2.74 -18.43
C SER A 254 -8.47 -2.54 -18.49
N LEU A 255 -8.98 -1.46 -17.90
CA LEU A 255 -10.38 -1.06 -17.92
C LEU A 255 -10.69 0.02 -18.97
N GLY A 256 -9.73 0.35 -19.83
CA GLY A 256 -9.88 1.42 -20.84
C GLY A 256 -9.92 2.83 -20.24
N ILE A 257 -9.42 3.00 -19.02
CA ILE A 257 -9.38 4.30 -18.34
C ILE A 257 -8.02 4.95 -18.60
N GLY A 258 -8.02 6.09 -19.29
CA GLY A 258 -6.85 6.92 -19.50
C GLY A 258 -6.37 7.53 -18.19
N ALA A 259 -5.07 7.49 -17.97
CA ALA A 259 -4.48 8.03 -16.74
C ALA A 259 -3.18 8.79 -17.02
N CYS A 260 -2.98 9.88 -16.29
CA CYS A 260 -1.70 10.56 -16.21
C CYS A 260 -1.20 10.59 -14.76
N LEU A 261 -0.05 9.94 -14.52
CA LEU A 261 0.60 9.94 -13.23
C LEU A 261 1.30 11.28 -12.99
N ILE A 262 0.90 11.98 -11.94
CA ILE A 262 1.47 13.27 -11.57
C ILE A 262 2.23 13.11 -10.26
N GLN A 263 3.54 13.25 -10.33
CA GLN A 263 4.41 13.30 -9.18
C GLN A 263 4.67 14.75 -8.81
N ARG A 264 4.18 15.16 -7.65
CA ARG A 264 4.52 16.47 -7.11
C ARG A 264 5.39 16.34 -5.88
N PRO A 265 6.63 16.82 -5.90
CA PRO A 265 7.41 16.91 -4.68
C PRO A 265 6.73 17.90 -3.74
N LEU A 266 6.49 17.49 -2.51
CA LEU A 266 5.97 18.35 -1.48
C LEU A 266 7.01 19.36 -1.06
N VAL A 267 6.91 20.52 -1.64
CA VAL A 267 7.78 21.63 -1.29
C VAL A 267 7.21 22.48 -0.12
N ARG A 268 5.94 22.24 0.28
CA ARG A 268 5.28 23.00 1.34
C ARG A 268 4.41 22.13 2.22
N THR A 269 4.95 21.67 3.36
CA THR A 269 4.18 20.94 4.38
C THR A 269 2.94 21.68 4.87
N GLY A 270 2.99 23.03 4.94
CA GLY A 270 1.84 23.85 5.33
C GLY A 270 0.68 23.80 4.34
N SER A 271 0.96 23.64 3.06
CA SER A 271 -0.08 23.55 2.03
C SER A 271 -0.89 22.25 2.13
N TRP A 272 -0.24 21.11 2.43
CA TRP A 272 -0.98 19.83 2.61
C TRP A 272 -1.92 19.88 3.80
N VAL A 273 -1.45 20.38 4.93
CA VAL A 273 -2.31 20.50 6.12
C VAL A 273 -3.54 21.35 5.79
N ASN A 274 -3.38 22.42 5.05
CA ASN A 274 -4.49 23.25 4.61
C ASN A 274 -5.38 22.56 3.59
N PHE A 275 -4.79 21.85 2.64
CA PHE A 275 -5.50 21.06 1.65
C PHE A 275 -6.32 19.92 2.31
N SER A 276 -5.70 19.11 3.19
CA SER A 276 -6.39 18.04 3.90
C SER A 276 -7.50 18.54 4.85
N LYS A 277 -7.35 19.74 5.39
CA LYS A 277 -8.42 20.43 6.15
C LYS A 277 -9.60 20.81 5.25
N LYS A 278 -9.32 21.40 4.07
CA LYS A 278 -10.34 21.76 3.08
C LYS A 278 -11.09 20.52 2.55
N LEU A 279 -10.39 19.38 2.40
CA LEU A 279 -11.01 18.12 2.01
C LEU A 279 -11.91 17.51 3.10
N GLY A 280 -11.83 18.02 4.33
CA GLY A 280 -12.69 17.55 5.44
C GLY A 280 -12.36 16.15 5.96
N SER A 281 -11.29 15.49 5.47
CA SER A 281 -10.94 14.12 5.85
C SER A 281 -9.97 14.08 7.04
N PRO A 282 -10.41 13.60 8.24
CA PRO A 282 -9.54 13.41 9.39
C PRO A 282 -8.41 12.41 9.12
N VAL A 283 -8.70 11.38 8.32
CA VAL A 283 -7.76 10.31 7.97
C VAL A 283 -6.64 10.85 7.09
N MET A 284 -6.96 11.71 6.11
CA MET A 284 -5.93 12.37 5.29
C MET A 284 -5.02 13.28 6.10
N ARG A 285 -5.49 13.86 7.22
CA ARG A 285 -4.63 14.67 8.10
C ARG A 285 -3.55 13.85 8.80
N GLN A 286 -3.82 12.58 9.07
CA GLN A 286 -2.87 11.64 9.69
C GLN A 286 -1.96 10.96 8.66
N SER A 287 -2.33 11.02 7.38
CA SER A 287 -1.52 10.51 6.29
C SER A 287 -0.53 11.58 5.87
N PHE A 288 0.75 11.26 5.85
CA PHE A 288 1.74 12.23 5.39
C PHE A 288 1.85 12.22 3.88
N PRO A 289 1.99 13.41 3.33
CA PRO A 289 2.19 13.63 1.92
C PRO A 289 3.65 13.47 1.52
N ALA A 290 4.34 12.44 1.97
CA ALA A 290 5.73 12.23 1.58
C ALA A 290 5.85 11.97 0.07
N PHE A 291 4.80 11.41 -0.50
CA PHE A 291 4.69 11.19 -1.93
C PHE A 291 3.25 11.38 -2.38
N HIS A 292 3.00 12.52 -3.00
CA HIS A 292 1.74 12.72 -3.70
C HIS A 292 1.91 12.19 -5.11
N VAL A 293 1.32 11.04 -5.30
CA VAL A 293 1.04 10.56 -6.63
C VAL A 293 -0.44 10.80 -6.82
N ALA A 294 -0.79 11.74 -7.67
CA ALA A 294 -2.15 11.92 -8.14
C ALA A 294 -2.26 11.33 -9.55
N PHE A 295 -3.31 10.58 -9.78
CA PHE A 295 -3.70 10.20 -11.11
C PHE A 295 -4.82 11.13 -11.57
N SER A 296 -4.60 11.81 -12.67
CA SER A 296 -5.67 12.39 -13.47
C SER A 296 -6.26 11.26 -14.29
N VAL A 297 -7.54 10.98 -14.12
CA VAL A 297 -8.21 9.88 -14.82
C VAL A 297 -9.44 10.38 -15.55
N ALA A 298 -9.62 9.88 -16.78
CA ALA A 298 -10.85 9.99 -17.56
C ALA A 298 -10.87 8.86 -18.58
N LEU A 299 -12.00 8.64 -19.26
CA LEU A 299 -12.07 7.66 -20.34
C LEU A 299 -11.20 8.07 -21.53
N ILE A 300 -10.57 7.10 -22.17
CA ILE A 300 -9.79 7.34 -23.38
C ILE A 300 -10.76 7.57 -24.55
N PRO A 301 -10.64 8.68 -25.32
CA PRO A 301 -11.44 8.86 -26.52
C PRO A 301 -11.09 7.80 -27.58
N PRO A 302 -12.00 7.52 -28.56
CA PRO A 302 -11.72 6.56 -29.62
C PRO A 302 -10.45 6.85 -30.43
N PHE A 303 -10.08 8.13 -30.51
CA PHE A 303 -8.85 8.58 -31.14
C PHE A 303 -8.15 9.57 -30.17
N TRP A 304 -6.97 9.20 -29.68
CA TRP A 304 -6.17 10.05 -28.79
C TRP A 304 -4.71 10.10 -29.26
N ARG A 305 -4.02 11.20 -28.95
CA ARG A 305 -2.61 11.40 -29.29
C ARG A 305 -1.75 11.25 -28.03
N CYS A 306 -0.75 10.38 -28.11
CA CYS A 306 0.28 10.27 -27.10
C CYS A 306 1.60 10.85 -27.62
N ARG A 307 2.42 11.44 -26.75
CA ARG A 307 3.83 11.66 -27.09
C ARG A 307 4.47 10.31 -27.37
N ARG A 308 4.96 10.10 -28.59
CA ARG A 308 5.93 9.03 -28.82
C ARG A 308 7.10 9.28 -27.87
N SER A 309 7.36 8.37 -26.95
CA SER A 309 8.68 8.30 -26.35
C SER A 309 9.61 7.88 -27.48
N ASP A 310 10.68 8.64 -27.76
CA ASP A 310 11.72 8.32 -28.74
C ASP A 310 12.55 7.07 -28.36
N ARG A 311 12.03 6.24 -27.51
CA ARG A 311 12.62 4.95 -27.17
C ARG A 311 12.02 3.89 -28.08
N SER A 312 12.66 3.72 -29.22
CA SER A 312 12.59 2.44 -29.93
C SER A 312 12.91 1.34 -28.92
N PRO A 313 12.14 0.25 -28.85
CA PRO A 313 12.53 -0.88 -28.03
C PRO A 313 13.95 -1.29 -28.46
N PRO A 314 14.86 -1.63 -27.53
CA PRO A 314 16.18 -2.08 -27.90
C PRO A 314 16.03 -3.27 -28.84
N SER A 315 16.64 -3.19 -30.01
CA SER A 315 16.58 -4.16 -31.11
C SER A 315 17.38 -5.43 -30.83
N SER A 316 17.33 -5.93 -29.60
CA SER A 316 17.86 -7.25 -29.27
C SER A 316 17.22 -7.75 -27.98
N ALA A 317 16.21 -8.60 -28.15
CA ALA A 317 15.79 -9.50 -27.09
C ALA A 317 16.94 -10.49 -26.85
N HIS A 318 17.85 -10.15 -25.93
CA HIS A 318 18.68 -11.17 -25.31
C HIS A 318 17.74 -12.06 -24.48
N ARG A 319 17.48 -13.27 -25.01
CA ARG A 319 16.87 -14.34 -24.23
C ARG A 319 17.78 -14.60 -23.02
N CYS A 320 17.34 -14.17 -21.86
CA CYS A 320 17.90 -14.66 -20.62
C CYS A 320 17.59 -16.15 -20.54
N ASN A 321 18.58 -16.98 -20.83
CA ASN A 321 18.52 -18.40 -20.57
C ASN A 321 18.28 -18.61 -19.07
N GLY A 322 17.11 -19.12 -18.72
CA GLY A 322 16.66 -19.31 -17.37
C GLY A 322 17.46 -20.35 -16.61
N GLY A 323 18.22 -19.89 -15.63
CA GLY A 323 18.55 -20.70 -14.48
C GLY A 323 17.30 -20.87 -13.63
N ARG A 324 16.89 -22.11 -13.35
CA ARG A 324 15.77 -22.43 -12.46
C ARG A 324 16.08 -21.96 -11.05
N ALA A 325 15.55 -20.82 -10.66
CA ALA A 325 15.36 -20.46 -9.27
C ALA A 325 13.86 -20.58 -8.97
N GLY A 326 13.48 -21.62 -8.25
CA GLY A 326 12.13 -21.77 -7.72
C GLY A 326 11.89 -20.68 -6.67
N PHE A 327 11.05 -19.73 -6.97
CA PHE A 327 10.55 -18.79 -5.99
C PHE A 327 9.15 -19.24 -5.55
N ASP A 328 9.08 -19.88 -4.38
CA ASP A 328 7.83 -20.07 -3.68
C ASP A 328 7.41 -18.73 -3.06
N LEU A 329 6.48 -18.05 -3.70
CA LEU A 329 5.82 -16.88 -3.16
C LEU A 329 4.42 -17.27 -2.67
N ALA A 330 4.32 -17.68 -1.42
CA ALA A 330 3.05 -17.98 -0.78
C ALA A 330 2.80 -17.00 0.36
N HIS A 331 2.08 -15.91 0.06
CA HIS A 331 1.41 -15.14 1.10
C HIS A 331 -0.04 -14.88 0.68
N PRO A 332 -1.03 -15.24 1.52
CA PRO A 332 -2.37 -14.76 1.31
C PRO A 332 -2.32 -13.23 1.41
N VAL A 333 -2.73 -12.57 0.36
CA VAL A 333 -3.00 -11.12 0.44
C VAL A 333 -4.21 -10.99 1.34
N PRO A 334 -4.10 -10.37 2.53
CA PRO A 334 -5.28 -10.04 3.29
C PRO A 334 -6.12 -9.12 2.40
N GLN A 335 -7.32 -9.55 2.04
CA GLN A 335 -8.28 -8.58 1.54
C GLN A 335 -8.66 -7.74 2.75
N TRP A 336 -8.06 -6.58 2.87
CA TRP A 336 -8.54 -5.57 3.78
C TRP A 336 -10.01 -5.31 3.48
N PRO A 337 -10.86 -5.16 4.52
CA PRO A 337 -12.19 -4.65 4.31
C PRO A 337 -12.04 -3.40 3.47
N SER A 338 -12.91 -3.25 2.49
CA SER A 338 -12.94 -2.16 1.52
C SER A 338 -12.27 -0.92 2.08
N ALA A 339 -11.11 -0.56 1.52
CA ALA A 339 -10.47 0.70 1.85
C ALA A 339 -11.60 1.70 2.00
N ASP A 340 -11.66 2.42 3.14
CA ASP A 340 -12.70 3.40 3.37
C ASP A 340 -12.77 4.33 2.17
N PHE A 341 -13.53 3.94 1.18
CA PHE A 341 -13.93 4.74 0.05
C PHE A 341 -14.94 5.74 0.62
N GLN A 342 -14.46 6.65 1.45
CA GLN A 342 -15.22 7.81 1.79
C GLN A 342 -15.37 8.64 0.51
N ALA A 343 -16.38 8.28 -0.28
CA ALA A 343 -17.07 9.27 -1.07
C ALA A 343 -17.47 10.33 -0.05
N GLY A 344 -16.80 11.48 -0.08
CA GLY A 344 -17.12 12.58 0.79
C GLY A 344 -18.59 12.90 0.55
N GLY A 345 -19.45 12.43 1.43
CA GLY A 345 -20.87 12.76 1.49
C GLY A 345 -21.02 14.27 1.61
N SER A 346 -22.06 14.72 0.99
CA SER A 346 -22.68 16.04 0.89
C SER A 346 -22.25 17.05 1.95
#